data_08fb6375980596f202b9430f0ea453fb
#
_entry.id   08fb6375980596f202b9430f0ea453fb
#
_cell.length_a   1.000
_cell.length_b   1.000
_cell.length_c   1.000
_cell.angle_alpha   90.00
_cell.angle_beta   90.00
_cell.angle_gamma   90.00
#
_symmetry.space_group_name_H-M   'P 1'
#
loop_
_entity.id
_entity.type
_entity.pdbx_description
1 polymer ?
#
loop_
_entity_poly.entity_id
_entity_poly.type
_entity_poly.pdbx_seq_one_letter_code
_entity_poly.pdbx_strand_id
1 'polypeptide(L)'
;LFLTSILFVLQDVLIDPVSLRGSRWFLGQIYYYPVEGIYFGVTLSNFLGWFLVGLAIIYSFQKLDYKMGWSREFAGNALMGPVLYFLNMVFILSVTFYIGEYFIGMISLSIFSGLIILTILKVRRALSISAKSLKPIHI
;
A
#
# COMPACT_ATOMS: atom_id res chain seq x y z
N LEU A 1 6.55 -11.15 3.89
CA LEU A 1 5.67 -11.70 2.87
C LEU A 1 4.22 -11.27 3.09
N PHE A 2 3.50 -11.79 4.11
CA PHE A 2 2.07 -11.50 4.36
C PHE A 2 1.77 -10.01 4.53
N LEU A 3 2.54 -9.31 5.38
CA LEU A 3 2.34 -7.87 5.59
C LEU A 3 2.46 -7.08 4.29
N THR A 4 3.43 -7.40 3.45
CA THR A 4 3.64 -6.72 2.18
C THR A 4 2.49 -6.97 1.21
N SER A 5 1.96 -8.22 1.19
CA SER A 5 0.78 -8.54 0.38
C SER A 5 -0.48 -7.83 0.89
N ILE A 6 -0.65 -7.67 2.20
CA ILE A 6 -1.74 -6.86 2.78
C ILE A 6 -1.61 -5.39 2.35
N LEU A 7 -0.40 -4.82 2.43
CA LEU A 7 -0.16 -3.43 1.98
C LEU A 7 -0.43 -3.26 0.48
N PHE A 8 -0.15 -4.29 -0.33
CA PHE A 8 -0.47 -4.31 -1.74
C PHE A 8 -1.99 -4.28 -1.98
N VAL A 9 -2.76 -5.14 -1.28
CA VAL A 9 -4.23 -5.15 -1.36
C VAL A 9 -4.84 -3.85 -0.83
N LEU A 10 -4.24 -3.20 0.16
CA LEU A 10 -4.73 -1.92 0.65
C LEU A 10 -4.68 -0.82 -0.41
N GLN A 11 -3.71 -0.84 -1.33
CA GLN A 11 -3.75 0.07 -2.49
C GLN A 11 -4.91 -0.24 -3.41
N ASP A 12 -5.19 -1.51 -3.63
CA ASP A 12 -6.29 -1.98 -4.45
C ASP A 12 -7.65 -1.60 -3.85
N VAL A 13 -7.80 -1.70 -2.53
CA VAL A 13 -8.98 -1.21 -1.79
C VAL A 13 -9.24 0.28 -2.03
N LEU A 14 -8.20 1.08 -2.29
CA LEU A 14 -8.36 2.50 -2.57
C LEU A 14 -8.62 2.76 -4.07
N ILE A 15 -7.93 2.06 -4.96
CA ILE A 15 -7.95 2.35 -6.40
C ILE A 15 -9.13 1.72 -7.13
N ASP A 16 -9.52 0.49 -6.79
CA ASP A 16 -10.54 -0.25 -7.54
C ASP A 16 -11.93 0.40 -7.52
N PRO A 17 -12.45 0.87 -6.36
CA PRO A 17 -13.73 1.57 -6.36
C PRO A 17 -13.76 2.79 -7.28
N VAL A 18 -12.62 3.47 -7.39
CA VAL A 18 -12.47 4.69 -8.19
C VAL A 18 -12.32 4.35 -9.68
N SER A 19 -11.58 3.29 -10.00
CA SER A 19 -11.40 2.82 -11.37
C SER A 19 -12.70 2.32 -12.02
N LEU A 20 -13.67 1.87 -11.21
CA LEU A 20 -15.01 1.48 -11.69
C LEU A 20 -15.91 2.69 -12.05
N ARG A 21 -15.47 3.94 -11.82
CA ARG A 21 -16.25 5.15 -12.14
C ARG A 21 -16.26 5.51 -13.63
N GLY A 22 -15.83 4.61 -14.49
CA GLY A 22 -15.93 4.72 -15.93
C GLY A 22 -15.19 5.93 -16.49
N SER A 23 -15.88 6.77 -17.25
CA SER A 23 -15.29 7.95 -17.90
C SER A 23 -14.77 9.04 -16.94
N ARG A 24 -15.15 8.99 -15.65
CA ARG A 24 -14.61 9.92 -14.63
C ARG A 24 -13.22 9.50 -14.15
N TRP A 25 -12.84 8.25 -14.32
CA TRP A 25 -11.50 7.77 -14.07
C TRP A 25 -10.55 8.19 -15.21
N PHE A 26 -9.35 8.65 -14.90
CA PHE A 26 -8.43 9.22 -15.90
C PHE A 26 -7.98 8.24 -17.00
N LEU A 27 -8.06 6.92 -16.74
CA LEU A 27 -7.79 5.88 -17.73
C LEU A 27 -9.08 5.42 -18.47
N GLY A 28 -10.24 5.99 -18.14
CA GLY A 28 -11.51 5.51 -18.63
C GLY A 28 -11.95 4.19 -17.98
N GLN A 29 -12.95 3.55 -18.57
CA GLN A 29 -13.45 2.27 -18.08
C GLN A 29 -12.54 1.13 -18.53
N ILE A 30 -11.75 0.59 -17.61
CA ILE A 30 -10.78 -0.48 -17.89
C ILE A 30 -11.46 -1.84 -17.77
N TYR A 31 -12.34 -2.02 -16.78
CA TYR A 31 -13.07 -3.26 -16.53
C TYR A 31 -14.40 -2.98 -15.83
N TYR A 32 -15.25 -3.99 -15.74
CA TYR A 32 -16.49 -3.96 -14.99
C TYR A 32 -16.79 -5.35 -14.40
N TYR A 33 -17.61 -5.40 -13.38
CA TYR A 33 -18.12 -6.66 -12.85
C TYR A 33 -19.58 -6.87 -13.35
N PRO A 34 -19.90 -8.03 -13.96
CA PRO A 34 -21.27 -8.34 -14.38
C PRO A 34 -22.28 -8.34 -13.21
N VAL A 35 -21.77 -8.70 -12.01
CA VAL A 35 -22.51 -8.59 -10.75
C VAL A 35 -21.72 -7.66 -9.84
N GLU A 36 -22.34 -6.58 -9.42
CA GLU A 36 -21.70 -5.60 -8.54
C GLU A 36 -21.31 -6.22 -7.21
N GLY A 37 -20.08 -5.94 -6.80
CA GLY A 37 -19.56 -6.37 -5.50
C GLY A 37 -20.04 -5.46 -4.36
N ILE A 38 -19.89 -5.95 -3.14
CA ILE A 38 -20.37 -5.28 -1.91
C ILE A 38 -19.56 -4.03 -1.54
N TYR A 39 -18.35 -3.89 -2.05
CA TYR A 39 -17.47 -2.76 -1.75
C TYR A 39 -17.41 -1.79 -2.93
N PHE A 40 -18.36 -0.87 -3.01
CA PHE A 40 -18.47 0.15 -4.07
C PHE A 40 -18.46 -0.42 -5.49
N GLY A 41 -19.04 -1.62 -5.67
CA GLY A 41 -19.05 -2.36 -6.92
C GLY A 41 -17.92 -3.39 -7.07
N VAL A 42 -16.90 -3.35 -6.23
CA VAL A 42 -15.77 -4.30 -6.23
C VAL A 42 -16.13 -5.58 -5.48
N THR A 43 -15.82 -6.72 -6.08
CA THR A 43 -16.07 -8.04 -5.47
C THR A 43 -14.99 -8.41 -4.45
N LEU A 44 -15.36 -9.16 -3.40
CA LEU A 44 -14.36 -9.66 -2.43
C LEU A 44 -13.34 -10.61 -3.06
N SER A 45 -13.76 -11.35 -4.09
CA SER A 45 -12.86 -12.25 -4.84
C SER A 45 -11.73 -11.49 -5.53
N ASN A 46 -11.94 -10.23 -5.92
CA ASN A 46 -10.90 -9.38 -6.46
C ASN A 46 -9.76 -9.15 -5.44
N PHE A 47 -10.10 -8.74 -4.23
CA PHE A 47 -9.12 -8.52 -3.16
C PHE A 47 -8.37 -9.80 -2.77
N LEU A 48 -9.08 -10.95 -2.74
CA LEU A 48 -8.44 -12.23 -2.53
C LEU A 48 -7.48 -12.58 -3.67
N GLY A 49 -7.89 -12.33 -4.92
CA GLY A 49 -7.05 -12.51 -6.10
C GLY A 49 -5.76 -11.70 -6.01
N TRP A 50 -5.87 -10.41 -5.72
CA TRP A 50 -4.71 -9.51 -5.56
C TRP A 50 -3.83 -9.90 -4.38
N PHE A 51 -4.41 -10.39 -3.28
CA PHE A 51 -3.63 -10.94 -2.17
C PHE A 51 -2.76 -12.12 -2.60
N LEU A 52 -3.33 -13.08 -3.34
CA LEU A 52 -2.61 -14.24 -3.85
C LEU A 52 -1.54 -13.85 -4.88
N VAL A 53 -1.87 -12.94 -5.78
CA VAL A 53 -0.91 -12.37 -6.75
C VAL A 53 0.22 -11.67 -6.02
N GLY A 54 -0.08 -10.83 -5.03
CA GLY A 54 0.91 -10.18 -4.17
C GLY A 54 1.84 -11.17 -3.49
N LEU A 55 1.28 -12.23 -2.89
CA LEU A 55 2.08 -13.31 -2.29
C LEU A 55 3.03 -13.95 -3.31
N ALA A 56 2.52 -14.28 -4.50
CA ALA A 56 3.32 -14.93 -5.55
C ALA A 56 4.45 -14.02 -6.04
N ILE A 57 4.17 -12.73 -6.29
CA ILE A 57 5.16 -11.75 -6.74
C ILE A 57 6.25 -11.56 -5.68
N ILE A 58 5.84 -11.31 -4.42
CA ILE A 58 6.79 -11.03 -3.33
C ILE A 58 7.63 -12.27 -3.01
N TYR A 59 7.03 -13.46 -3.01
CA TYR A 59 7.78 -14.71 -2.84
C TYR A 59 8.82 -14.91 -3.95
N SER A 60 8.41 -14.72 -5.20
CA SER A 60 9.31 -14.83 -6.35
C SER A 60 10.45 -13.82 -6.28
N PHE A 61 10.14 -12.57 -5.95
CA PHE A 61 11.14 -11.52 -5.76
C PHE A 61 12.13 -11.89 -4.65
N GLN A 62 11.66 -12.30 -3.47
CA GLN A 62 12.55 -12.69 -2.37
C GLN A 62 13.46 -13.86 -2.73
N LYS A 63 12.94 -14.83 -3.49
CA LYS A 63 13.73 -15.99 -3.95
C LYS A 63 14.80 -15.59 -4.96
N LEU A 64 14.49 -14.67 -5.87
CA LEU A 64 15.45 -14.11 -6.84
C LEU A 64 16.48 -13.24 -6.13
N ASP A 65 16.05 -12.36 -5.24
CA ASP A 65 16.93 -11.47 -4.47
C ASP A 65 17.91 -12.22 -3.60
N TYR A 66 17.47 -13.33 -2.98
CA TYR A 66 18.37 -14.21 -2.23
C TYR A 66 19.53 -14.75 -3.09
N LYS A 67 19.26 -15.04 -4.38
CA LYS A 67 20.27 -15.55 -5.31
C LYS A 67 21.15 -14.44 -5.89
N MET A 68 20.59 -13.27 -6.16
CA MET A 68 21.23 -12.19 -6.93
C MET A 68 21.79 -11.07 -6.04
N GLY A 69 21.33 -10.95 -4.80
CA GLY A 69 21.82 -9.96 -3.83
C GLY A 69 21.42 -8.53 -4.12
N TRP A 70 20.39 -8.30 -4.95
CA TRP A 70 19.96 -6.97 -5.40
C TRP A 70 19.62 -6.02 -4.25
N SER A 71 18.94 -6.53 -3.20
CA SER A 71 18.57 -5.70 -2.05
C SER A 71 19.77 -5.13 -1.31
N ARG A 72 20.94 -5.77 -1.39
CA ARG A 72 22.18 -5.28 -0.78
C ARG A 72 22.76 -4.09 -1.52
N GLU A 73 22.64 -4.08 -2.84
CA GLU A 73 23.08 -2.95 -3.68
C GLU A 73 22.22 -1.71 -3.47
N PHE A 74 20.92 -1.90 -3.20
CA PHE A 74 19.94 -0.81 -2.98
C PHE A 74 19.70 -0.46 -1.51
N ALA A 75 20.42 -1.06 -0.57
CA ALA A 75 20.24 -0.82 0.87
C ALA A 75 20.38 0.66 1.29
N GLY A 76 21.12 1.46 0.54
CA GLY A 76 21.23 2.91 0.76
C GLY A 76 19.94 3.71 0.56
N ASN A 77 18.94 3.15 -0.11
CA ASN A 77 17.68 3.81 -0.45
C ASN A 77 16.46 3.17 0.26
N ALA A 78 16.63 2.75 1.51
CA ALA A 78 15.59 2.04 2.28
C ALA A 78 14.25 2.80 2.38
N LEU A 79 14.25 4.12 2.25
CA LEU A 79 13.05 4.95 2.30
C LEU A 79 12.32 5.06 0.95
N MET A 80 12.94 4.67 -0.15
CA MET A 80 12.35 4.85 -1.49
C MET A 80 11.05 4.07 -1.67
N GLY A 81 11.00 2.82 -1.20
CA GLY A 81 9.79 2.00 -1.27
C GLY A 81 8.61 2.62 -0.50
N PRO A 82 8.76 2.94 0.79
CA PRO A 82 7.71 3.64 1.55
C PRO A 82 7.30 4.96 0.91
N VAL A 83 8.23 5.77 0.43
CA VAL A 83 7.93 7.07 -0.21
C VAL A 83 7.08 6.85 -1.46
N LEU A 84 7.46 5.94 -2.35
CA LEU A 84 6.68 5.62 -3.56
C LEU A 84 5.29 5.07 -3.22
N TYR A 85 5.19 4.23 -2.20
CA TYR A 85 3.92 3.70 -1.72
C TYR A 85 2.97 4.81 -1.26
N PHE A 86 3.45 5.73 -0.42
CA PHE A 86 2.63 6.84 0.06
C PHE A 86 2.33 7.88 -1.02
N LEU A 87 3.24 8.15 -1.95
CA LEU A 87 2.99 9.03 -3.10
C LEU A 87 1.87 8.47 -3.99
N ASN A 88 1.86 7.16 -4.24
CA ASN A 88 0.78 6.54 -4.98
C ASN A 88 -0.57 6.68 -4.25
N MET A 89 -0.61 6.50 -2.95
CA MET A 89 -1.83 6.72 -2.15
C MET A 89 -2.31 8.17 -2.21
N VAL A 90 -1.41 9.15 -2.12
CA VAL A 90 -1.74 10.58 -2.27
C VAL A 90 -2.33 10.85 -3.65
N PHE A 91 -1.74 10.27 -4.70
CA PHE A 91 -2.25 10.40 -6.06
C PHE A 91 -3.68 9.86 -6.18
N ILE A 92 -3.92 8.63 -5.71
CA ILE A 92 -5.26 8.00 -5.76
C ILE A 92 -6.29 8.85 -4.99
N LEU A 93 -5.95 9.32 -3.79
CA LEU A 93 -6.81 10.20 -2.99
C LEU A 93 -7.13 11.49 -3.73
N SER A 94 -6.13 12.12 -4.34
CA SER A 94 -6.31 13.36 -5.08
C SER A 94 -7.28 13.17 -6.24
N VAL A 95 -7.13 12.10 -7.01
CA VAL A 95 -8.05 11.76 -8.10
C VAL A 95 -9.45 11.46 -7.57
N THR A 96 -9.57 10.70 -6.47
CA THR A 96 -10.86 10.35 -5.86
C THR A 96 -11.66 11.60 -5.48
N PHE A 97 -11.02 12.57 -4.83
CA PHE A 97 -11.68 13.84 -4.48
C PHE A 97 -11.96 14.70 -5.72
N TYR A 98 -11.04 14.73 -6.69
CA TYR A 98 -11.19 15.48 -7.93
C TYR A 98 -12.41 15.04 -8.74
N ILE A 99 -12.69 13.73 -8.81
CA ILE A 99 -13.86 13.19 -9.53
C ILE A 99 -15.17 13.27 -8.70
N GLY A 100 -15.12 13.82 -7.49
CA GLY A 100 -16.29 14.03 -6.64
C GLY A 100 -16.73 12.81 -5.82
N GLU A 101 -15.92 11.76 -5.72
CA GLU A 101 -16.24 10.55 -4.94
C GLU A 101 -15.88 10.73 -3.45
N TYR A 102 -16.51 11.71 -2.80
CA TYR A 102 -16.17 12.15 -1.43
C TYR A 102 -16.29 11.03 -0.40
N PHE A 103 -17.30 10.17 -0.51
CA PHE A 103 -17.50 9.08 0.46
C PHE A 103 -16.38 8.03 0.38
N ILE A 104 -16.02 7.61 -0.82
CA ILE A 104 -14.86 6.73 -1.05
C ILE A 104 -13.58 7.43 -0.59
N GLY A 105 -13.43 8.72 -0.91
CA GLY A 105 -12.29 9.53 -0.50
C GLY A 105 -12.11 9.59 1.02
N MET A 106 -13.18 9.76 1.79
CA MET A 106 -13.13 9.80 3.26
C MET A 106 -12.72 8.45 3.86
N ILE A 107 -13.24 7.33 3.33
CA ILE A 107 -12.82 5.99 3.77
C ILE A 107 -11.34 5.78 3.44
N SER A 108 -10.93 6.09 2.22
CA SER A 108 -9.55 5.98 1.76
C SER A 108 -8.61 6.86 2.60
N LEU A 109 -9.01 8.08 2.92
CA LEU A 109 -8.25 8.98 3.79
C LEU A 109 -8.09 8.42 5.21
N SER A 110 -9.13 7.79 5.75
CA SER A 110 -9.07 7.14 7.06
C SER A 110 -8.06 5.99 7.08
N ILE A 111 -8.07 5.13 6.06
CA ILE A 111 -7.10 4.04 5.89
C ILE A 111 -5.69 4.60 5.77
N PHE A 112 -5.49 5.61 4.91
CA PHE A 112 -4.21 6.27 4.69
C PHE A 112 -3.65 6.90 5.96
N SER A 113 -4.48 7.64 6.71
CA SER A 113 -4.10 8.25 7.99
C SER A 113 -3.70 7.20 9.02
N GLY A 114 -4.44 6.09 9.10
CA GLY A 114 -4.11 4.96 9.97
C GLY A 114 -2.74 4.37 9.64
N LEU A 115 -2.43 4.17 8.37
CA LEU A 115 -1.12 3.67 7.93
C LEU A 115 0.02 4.64 8.26
N ILE A 116 -0.18 5.95 8.08
CA ILE A 116 0.80 6.98 8.47
C ILE A 116 1.07 6.91 9.97
N ILE A 117 0.02 6.89 10.79
CA ILE A 117 0.15 6.83 12.25
C ILE A 117 0.93 5.58 12.67
N LEU A 118 0.57 4.41 12.15
CA LEU A 118 1.27 3.15 12.44
C LEU A 118 2.74 3.21 12.02
N THR A 119 3.04 3.80 10.88
CA THR A 119 4.42 3.97 10.39
C THR A 119 5.22 4.88 11.31
N ILE A 120 4.66 6.03 11.71
CA ILE A 120 5.30 6.96 12.64
C ILE A 120 5.57 6.30 13.99
N LEU A 121 4.59 5.57 14.55
CA LEU A 121 4.74 4.88 15.82
C LEU A 121 5.86 3.83 15.76
N LYS A 122 5.92 3.07 14.67
CA LYS A 122 6.96 2.05 14.46
C LYS A 122 8.35 2.66 14.34
N VAL A 123 8.49 3.75 13.58
CA VAL A 123 9.75 4.48 13.42
C VAL A 123 10.21 5.05 14.76
N ARG A 124 9.33 5.74 15.49
CA ARG A 124 9.64 6.29 16.82
C ARG A 124 10.11 5.21 17.78
N ARG A 125 9.43 4.05 17.80
CA ARG A 125 9.83 2.91 18.64
C ARG A 125 11.22 2.39 18.27
N ALA A 126 11.52 2.24 16.98
CA ALA A 126 12.82 1.80 16.52
C ALA A 126 13.94 2.77 16.93
N LEU A 127 13.73 4.08 16.77
CA LEU A 127 14.67 5.12 17.19
C LEU A 127 14.90 5.12 18.70
N SER A 128 13.85 4.93 19.51
CA SER A 128 13.96 4.88 20.98
C SER A 128 14.78 3.67 21.45
N ILE A 129 14.64 2.52 20.80
CA ILE A 129 15.42 1.32 21.11
C ILE A 129 16.90 1.54 20.77
N SER A 130 17.18 2.11 19.59
CA SER A 130 18.54 2.44 19.16
C SER A 130 19.21 3.42 20.11
N ALA A 131 18.52 4.47 20.53
CA ALA A 131 19.05 5.45 21.49
C ALA A 131 19.36 4.86 22.88
N LYS A 132 18.59 3.84 23.32
CA LYS A 132 18.83 3.14 24.57
C LYS A 132 20.07 2.24 24.50
N SER A 133 20.33 1.62 23.35
CA SER A 133 21.50 0.74 23.15
C SER A 133 22.82 1.50 23.08
N LEU A 134 22.78 2.81 22.80
CA LEU A 134 23.95 3.68 22.69
C LEU A 134 24.32 4.37 24.03
N LYS A 135 23.52 4.21 25.10
CA LYS A 135 23.90 4.75 26.43
C LYS A 135 25.07 3.94 27.00
N PRO A 136 26.21 4.57 27.34
CA PRO A 136 27.34 3.87 27.98
C PRO A 136 26.88 3.27 29.30
N ILE A 137 27.30 2.04 29.56
CA ILE A 137 27.19 1.40 30.88
C ILE A 137 28.10 2.20 31.80
N HIS A 138 27.53 3.05 32.64
CA HIS A 138 28.26 3.67 33.72
C HIS A 138 28.65 2.55 34.70
N ILE A 139 29.92 2.11 34.61
CA ILE A 139 30.57 1.23 35.60
C ILE A 139 30.99 2.09 36.79
#